data_348cd12528ce7c7293ccd74fa77f9c68
#
_entry.id   348cd12528ce7c7293ccd74fa77f9c68
#
_cell.length_a   1.000
_cell.length_b   1.000
_cell.length_c   1.000
_cell.angle_alpha   90.00
_cell.angle_beta   90.00
_cell.angle_gamma   90.00
#
_symmetry.space_group_name_H-M   'P 1'
#
loop_
_entity.id
_entity.type
_entity.pdbx_description
1 polymer ?
#
loop_
_entity_poly.entity_id
_entity_poly.type
_entity_poly.pdbx_seq_one_letter_code
_entity_poly.pdbx_strand_id
1 'polypeptide(L)'
;MGRLRQAAHAAGQLTKSGLRRPDSPTAPAPPIARRSAAETAAAGPAQTHDVASALADAMRIDGALAVALADSRSGEVLAADGDVDGMQLATAVAGNARVVRAKLDTLHDLGMDERIEDILITLDSQYHIIRTFAKRDGLFLYLVLDKPLANLAMARFKVATLERDLEL
;
A
#
# COMPACT_ATOMS: atom_id res chain seq x y z
N MET A 1 43.22 -38.98 -18.41
CA MET A 1 43.11 -39.20 -19.85
C MET A 1 41.71 -38.78 -20.26
N GLY A 2 41.53 -37.64 -20.79
CA GLY A 2 41.61 -37.17 -22.16
C GLY A 2 40.14 -37.04 -22.62
N ARG A 3 39.60 -36.00 -23.10
CA ARG A 3 39.97 -35.03 -24.12
C ARG A 3 39.04 -33.84 -24.09
N LEU A 4 39.61 -32.66 -24.09
CA LEU A 4 39.03 -31.43 -24.63
C LEU A 4 38.63 -31.64 -26.10
N ARG A 5 37.48 -31.15 -26.52
CA ARG A 5 37.29 -30.71 -27.91
C ARG A 5 36.55 -29.36 -27.93
N GLN A 6 37.33 -28.39 -28.37
CA GLN A 6 36.93 -27.11 -28.92
C GLN A 6 36.02 -27.35 -30.16
N ALA A 7 35.02 -26.52 -30.32
CA ALA A 7 34.51 -26.20 -31.62
C ALA A 7 34.25 -24.67 -31.69
N ALA A 8 35.06 -24.05 -32.53
CA ALA A 8 35.04 -22.64 -32.87
C ALA A 8 34.12 -22.38 -34.05
N HIS A 9 33.63 -21.16 -34.12
CA HIS A 9 33.28 -20.35 -35.28
C HIS A 9 32.23 -20.85 -36.30
N ALA A 10 31.12 -20.08 -36.36
CA ALA A 10 30.57 -19.65 -37.61
C ALA A 10 29.99 -18.22 -37.45
N ALA A 11 30.77 -17.24 -37.88
CA ALA A 11 30.30 -15.88 -38.15
C ALA A 11 29.46 -15.90 -39.41
N GLY A 12 28.14 -15.70 -39.29
CA GLY A 12 27.23 -15.46 -40.41
C GLY A 12 26.96 -13.97 -40.55
N GLN A 13 27.56 -13.36 -41.60
CA GLN A 13 27.25 -12.01 -42.04
C GLN A 13 25.81 -11.98 -42.57
N LEU A 14 24.92 -11.19 -41.95
CA LEU A 14 23.65 -10.84 -42.54
C LEU A 14 23.76 -9.47 -43.24
N THR A 15 23.63 -9.53 -44.55
CA THR A 15 23.54 -8.43 -45.49
C THR A 15 22.41 -7.45 -45.13
N LYS A 16 22.76 -6.17 -45.18
CA LYS A 16 21.82 -5.05 -45.14
C LYS A 16 20.90 -5.09 -46.34
N SER A 17 19.67 -5.47 -46.17
CA SER A 17 18.61 -5.24 -47.12
C SER A 17 17.76 -4.08 -46.65
N GLY A 18 17.81 -2.97 -47.42
CA GLY A 18 17.06 -1.76 -47.15
C GLY A 18 15.56 -1.97 -47.34
N LEU A 19 14.81 -1.87 -46.27
CA LEU A 19 13.36 -1.68 -46.36
C LEU A 19 13.06 -0.19 -46.28
N ARG A 20 12.69 0.38 -47.45
CA ARG A 20 12.03 1.67 -47.51
C ARG A 20 10.72 1.60 -46.72
N ARG A 21 10.58 2.48 -45.72
CA ARG A 21 9.29 2.77 -45.12
C ARG A 21 8.44 3.58 -46.09
N PRO A 22 7.18 3.24 -46.33
CA PRO A 22 6.28 4.14 -47.02
C PRO A 22 5.91 5.30 -46.09
N ASP A 23 6.05 6.52 -46.58
CA ASP A 23 5.58 7.75 -45.97
C ASP A 23 4.05 7.68 -45.83
N SER A 24 3.55 7.49 -44.60
CA SER A 24 2.14 7.70 -44.31
C SER A 24 1.95 9.14 -43.87
N PRO A 25 1.00 9.88 -44.46
CA PRO A 25 0.72 11.24 -44.04
C PRO A 25 0.16 11.23 -42.62
N THR A 26 0.86 11.92 -41.70
CA THR A 26 0.44 12.18 -40.34
C THR A 26 -0.83 13.03 -40.39
N ALA A 27 -1.97 12.43 -40.09
CA ALA A 27 -3.18 13.18 -39.81
C ALA A 27 -2.99 13.99 -38.50
N PRO A 28 -3.43 15.25 -38.45
CA PRO A 28 -3.32 16.05 -37.25
C PRO A 28 -4.20 15.44 -36.13
N ALA A 29 -3.60 15.27 -34.98
CA ALA A 29 -4.31 14.81 -33.79
C ALA A 29 -5.44 15.81 -33.43
N PRO A 30 -6.62 15.31 -33.03
CA PRO A 30 -7.69 16.20 -32.62
C PRO A 30 -7.25 17.00 -31.37
N PRO A 31 -7.71 18.25 -31.23
CA PRO A 31 -7.36 19.07 -30.09
C PRO A 31 -7.85 18.42 -28.79
N ILE A 32 -6.93 18.20 -27.87
CA ILE A 32 -7.24 17.77 -26.50
C ILE A 32 -8.09 18.88 -25.90
N ALA A 33 -9.40 18.64 -25.81
CA ALA A 33 -10.28 19.51 -25.06
C ALA A 33 -9.75 19.63 -23.62
N ARG A 34 -9.24 20.79 -23.27
CA ARG A 34 -8.95 21.16 -21.89
C ARG A 34 -10.29 21.06 -21.15
N ARG A 35 -10.52 19.95 -20.45
CA ARG A 35 -11.56 19.89 -19.44
C ARG A 35 -11.21 20.95 -18.41
N SER A 36 -12.09 21.93 -18.29
CA SER A 36 -11.97 22.98 -17.31
C SER A 36 -11.84 22.35 -15.92
N ALA A 37 -10.84 22.82 -15.17
CA ALA A 37 -10.66 22.54 -13.76
C ALA A 37 -11.79 23.24 -12.97
N ALA A 38 -12.96 22.66 -12.98
CA ALA A 38 -14.11 23.11 -12.20
C ALA A 38 -15.01 21.92 -11.87
N GLU A 39 -14.40 20.86 -11.33
CA GLU A 39 -15.11 19.89 -10.53
C GLU A 39 -14.22 19.57 -9.34
N THR A 40 -13.99 20.61 -8.55
CA THR A 40 -13.61 20.46 -7.17
C THR A 40 -14.81 19.79 -6.52
N ALA A 41 -14.77 18.46 -6.44
CA ALA A 41 -15.67 17.74 -5.56
C ALA A 41 -15.51 18.41 -4.20
N ALA A 42 -16.59 19.04 -3.74
CA ALA A 42 -16.69 19.64 -2.44
C ALA A 42 -16.31 18.56 -1.42
N ALA A 43 -15.11 18.65 -0.88
CA ALA A 43 -14.77 18.01 0.37
C ALA A 43 -15.76 18.63 1.35
N GLY A 44 -16.74 17.86 1.78
CA GLY A 44 -17.58 18.22 2.91
C GLY A 44 -16.67 18.59 4.08
N PRO A 45 -17.18 19.35 5.08
CA PRO A 45 -16.38 19.74 6.22
C PRO A 45 -15.66 18.50 6.74
N ALA A 46 -14.34 18.59 6.95
CA ALA A 46 -13.54 17.51 7.52
C ALA A 46 -14.23 17.08 8.81
N GLN A 47 -14.79 15.88 8.81
CA GLN A 47 -15.40 15.32 10.01
C GLN A 47 -14.23 14.86 10.85
N THR A 48 -13.94 15.59 11.93
CA THR A 48 -12.98 15.15 12.93
C THR A 48 -13.58 13.94 13.65
N HIS A 49 -12.86 12.82 13.62
CA HIS A 49 -13.28 11.59 14.27
C HIS A 49 -12.54 11.43 15.60
N ASP A 50 -13.28 11.15 16.66
CA ASP A 50 -12.68 10.55 17.85
C ASP A 50 -12.27 9.09 17.54
N VAL A 51 -11.47 8.50 18.42
CA VAL A 51 -10.94 7.14 18.23
C VAL A 51 -12.07 6.11 18.05
N ALA A 52 -13.13 6.19 18.85
CA ALA A 52 -14.21 5.21 18.79
C ALA A 52 -14.98 5.28 17.47
N SER A 53 -15.28 6.50 17.01
CA SER A 53 -15.92 6.72 15.71
C SER A 53 -15.05 6.24 14.55
N ALA A 54 -13.74 6.51 14.59
CA ALA A 54 -12.80 6.07 13.56
C ALA A 54 -12.70 4.54 13.47
N LEU A 55 -12.66 3.84 14.62
CA LEU A 55 -12.69 2.37 14.64
C LEU A 55 -14.01 1.81 14.10
N ALA A 56 -15.14 2.39 14.51
CA ALA A 56 -16.45 2.00 13.99
C ALA A 56 -16.55 2.20 12.47
N ASP A 57 -15.99 3.27 11.93
CA ASP A 57 -15.94 3.52 10.48
C ASP A 57 -14.97 2.58 9.76
N ALA A 58 -13.87 2.19 10.37
CA ALA A 58 -12.98 1.16 9.85
C ALA A 58 -13.69 -0.19 9.75
N MET A 59 -14.54 -0.54 10.74
CA MET A 59 -15.33 -1.78 10.71
C MET A 59 -16.43 -1.79 9.65
N ARG A 60 -16.77 -0.64 9.04
CA ARG A 60 -17.68 -0.57 7.86
C ARG A 60 -16.96 -0.78 6.53
N ILE A 61 -15.66 -1.05 6.53
CA ILE A 61 -14.92 -1.41 5.33
C ILE A 61 -15.30 -2.83 4.94
N ASP A 62 -15.60 -3.06 3.65
CA ASP A 62 -15.99 -4.38 3.17
C ASP A 62 -14.93 -5.43 3.52
N GLY A 63 -15.36 -6.49 4.19
CA GLY A 63 -14.48 -7.56 4.67
C GLY A 63 -13.72 -7.24 5.96
N ALA A 64 -13.99 -6.11 6.66
CA ALA A 64 -13.33 -5.82 7.93
C ALA A 64 -13.69 -6.88 8.98
N LEU A 65 -12.66 -7.43 9.63
CA LEU A 65 -12.78 -8.42 10.70
C LEU A 65 -12.42 -7.79 12.05
N ALA A 66 -11.32 -7.05 12.08
CA ALA A 66 -10.87 -6.35 13.28
C ALA A 66 -10.02 -5.12 12.93
N VAL A 67 -10.07 -4.13 13.81
CA VAL A 67 -9.22 -2.93 13.72
C VAL A 67 -8.65 -2.60 15.10
N ALA A 68 -7.42 -2.09 15.14
CA ALA A 68 -6.79 -1.58 16.34
C ALA A 68 -6.02 -0.29 16.08
N LEU A 69 -6.12 0.66 17.01
CA LEU A 69 -5.16 1.74 17.16
C LEU A 69 -4.09 1.28 18.15
N ALA A 70 -2.83 1.44 17.80
CA ALA A 70 -1.73 0.89 18.56
C ALA A 70 -0.49 1.79 18.55
N ASP A 71 0.35 1.62 19.57
CA ASP A 71 1.66 2.26 19.65
C ASP A 71 2.77 1.29 19.21
N SER A 72 3.55 1.69 18.21
CA SER A 72 4.64 0.87 17.67
C SER A 72 5.86 0.79 18.61
N ARG A 73 6.01 1.70 19.55
CA ARG A 73 7.13 1.73 20.51
C ARG A 73 6.91 0.71 21.61
N SER A 74 5.73 0.74 22.24
CA SER A 74 5.36 -0.22 23.31
C SER A 74 4.83 -1.54 22.75
N GLY A 75 4.19 -1.52 21.58
CA GLY A 75 3.46 -2.66 21.02
C GLY A 75 2.08 -2.85 21.67
N GLU A 76 1.57 -1.84 22.37
CA GLU A 76 0.30 -1.90 23.08
C GLU A 76 -0.86 -1.49 22.17
N VAL A 77 -2.01 -2.13 22.39
CA VAL A 77 -3.30 -1.74 21.82
C VAL A 77 -3.87 -0.61 22.66
N LEU A 78 -4.12 0.54 22.02
CA LEU A 78 -4.73 1.70 22.66
C LEU A 78 -6.26 1.65 22.60
N ALA A 79 -6.79 1.17 21.46
CA ALA A 79 -8.20 0.94 21.26
C ALA A 79 -8.39 -0.10 20.15
N ALA A 80 -9.49 -0.85 20.19
CA ALA A 80 -9.78 -1.86 19.18
C ALA A 80 -11.28 -2.08 19.02
N ASP A 81 -11.67 -2.63 17.85
CA ASP A 81 -13.01 -3.10 17.55
C ASP A 81 -12.93 -4.35 16.66
N GLY A 82 -13.95 -5.22 16.73
CA GLY A 82 -13.97 -6.47 15.98
C GLY A 82 -13.18 -7.60 16.63
N ASP A 83 -13.25 -8.76 16.00
CA ASP A 83 -12.58 -10.00 16.46
C ASP A 83 -12.22 -10.87 15.25
N VAL A 84 -11.19 -11.70 15.39
CA VAL A 84 -10.77 -12.67 14.40
C VAL A 84 -10.60 -14.03 15.07
N ASP A 85 -11.38 -15.00 14.64
CA ASP A 85 -11.32 -16.36 15.18
C ASP A 85 -9.88 -16.91 15.22
N GLY A 86 -9.45 -17.37 16.38
CA GLY A 86 -8.13 -17.96 16.57
C GLY A 86 -6.97 -16.96 16.60
N MET A 87 -7.21 -15.64 16.46
CA MET A 87 -6.17 -14.63 16.53
C MET A 87 -6.31 -13.75 17.76
N GLN A 88 -5.27 -13.71 18.58
CA GLN A 88 -5.20 -12.71 19.65
C GLN A 88 -4.71 -11.38 19.13
N LEU A 89 -5.58 -10.38 19.03
CA LEU A 89 -5.32 -9.08 18.44
C LEU A 89 -4.11 -8.38 19.09
N ALA A 90 -3.98 -8.43 20.40
CA ALA A 90 -2.84 -7.86 21.12
C ALA A 90 -1.50 -8.52 20.69
N THR A 91 -1.49 -9.84 20.50
CA THR A 91 -0.30 -10.55 20.00
C THR A 91 0.05 -10.15 18.58
N ALA A 92 -0.95 -10.01 17.70
CA ALA A 92 -0.76 -9.56 16.33
C ALA A 92 -0.23 -8.11 16.29
N VAL A 93 -0.80 -7.21 17.09
CA VAL A 93 -0.36 -5.82 17.22
C VAL A 93 1.09 -5.74 17.69
N ALA A 94 1.45 -6.46 18.77
CA ALA A 94 2.83 -6.49 19.26
C ALA A 94 3.82 -7.02 18.21
N GLY A 95 3.41 -8.01 17.41
CA GLY A 95 4.17 -8.51 16.26
C GLY A 95 4.36 -7.44 15.19
N ASN A 96 3.29 -6.78 14.80
CA ASN A 96 3.30 -5.73 13.78
C ASN A 96 4.07 -4.48 14.22
N ALA A 97 4.04 -4.13 15.50
CA ALA A 97 4.88 -3.06 16.05
C ALA A 97 6.38 -3.32 15.82
N ARG A 98 6.83 -4.58 15.96
CA ARG A 98 8.22 -4.95 15.61
C ARG A 98 8.51 -4.80 14.12
N VAL A 99 7.55 -5.15 13.25
CA VAL A 99 7.68 -4.98 11.80
C VAL A 99 7.82 -3.50 11.43
N VAL A 100 6.97 -2.64 12.01
CA VAL A 100 7.05 -1.18 11.79
C VAL A 100 8.42 -0.65 12.18
N ARG A 101 8.89 -0.97 13.40
CA ARG A 101 10.22 -0.53 13.88
C ARG A 101 11.34 -1.01 12.96
N ALA A 102 11.36 -2.31 12.63
CA ALA A 102 12.40 -2.87 11.77
C ALA A 102 12.44 -2.21 10.38
N LYS A 103 11.29 -1.78 9.86
CA LYS A 103 11.23 -1.04 8.59
C LYS A 103 11.70 0.40 8.72
N LEU A 104 11.39 1.08 9.82
CA LEU A 104 11.90 2.43 10.10
C LEU A 104 13.42 2.40 10.27
N ASP A 105 13.96 1.42 11.02
CA ASP A 105 15.41 1.21 11.17
C ASP A 105 16.08 0.98 9.81
N THR A 106 15.45 0.17 8.94
CA THR A 106 15.97 -0.08 7.58
C THR A 106 16.04 1.20 6.75
N LEU A 107 15.02 2.07 6.78
CA LEU A 107 15.05 3.36 6.07
C LEU A 107 16.16 4.26 6.59
N HIS A 108 16.31 4.30 7.91
CA HIS A 108 17.38 5.05 8.56
C HIS A 108 18.76 4.56 8.12
N ASP A 109 19.02 3.25 8.15
CA ASP A 109 20.28 2.64 7.74
C ASP A 109 20.63 2.89 6.26
N LEU A 110 19.60 3.00 5.42
CA LEU A 110 19.73 3.34 4.00
C LEU A 110 19.89 4.85 3.75
N GLY A 111 19.79 5.68 4.79
CA GLY A 111 19.80 7.15 4.67
C GLY A 111 18.63 7.71 3.87
N MET A 112 17.50 6.99 3.85
CA MET A 112 16.27 7.42 3.16
C MET A 112 15.46 8.34 4.07
N ASP A 113 15.22 9.57 3.61
CA ASP A 113 14.31 10.53 4.27
C ASP A 113 12.88 10.34 3.75
N GLU A 114 12.37 9.13 3.94
CA GLU A 114 11.06 8.70 3.47
C GLU A 114 10.20 8.22 4.64
N ARG A 115 8.88 8.39 4.49
CA ARG A 115 7.90 7.92 5.46
C ARG A 115 7.21 6.66 4.95
N ILE A 116 7.06 5.67 5.81
CA ILE A 116 6.18 4.54 5.54
C ILE A 116 4.74 5.04 5.65
N GLU A 117 3.98 4.92 4.57
CA GLU A 117 2.54 5.22 4.62
C GLU A 117 1.74 4.04 5.16
N ASP A 118 1.94 2.88 4.56
CA ASP A 118 1.36 1.63 5.04
C ASP A 118 2.28 0.43 4.77
N ILE A 119 2.03 -0.66 5.48
CA ILE A 119 2.60 -1.98 5.23
C ILE A 119 1.45 -2.94 5.00
N LEU A 120 1.43 -3.58 3.84
CA LEU A 120 0.45 -4.61 3.49
C LEU A 120 1.05 -5.99 3.65
N ILE A 121 0.39 -6.85 4.41
CA ILE A 121 0.69 -8.28 4.52
C ILE A 121 -0.46 -9.03 3.88
N THR A 122 -0.16 -9.80 2.84
CA THR A 122 -1.14 -10.62 2.13
C THR A 122 -0.97 -12.07 2.58
N LEU A 123 -2.00 -12.61 3.22
CA LEU A 123 -2.11 -14.02 3.57
C LEU A 123 -3.01 -14.75 2.58
N ASP A 124 -3.17 -16.05 2.75
CA ASP A 124 -4.04 -16.86 1.89
C ASP A 124 -5.50 -16.41 1.96
N SER A 125 -6.00 -16.15 3.17
CA SER A 125 -7.40 -15.80 3.44
C SER A 125 -7.62 -14.35 3.92
N GLN A 126 -6.56 -13.61 4.25
CA GLN A 126 -6.66 -12.30 4.87
C GLN A 126 -5.71 -11.27 4.25
N TYR A 127 -6.09 -10.00 4.33
CA TYR A 127 -5.18 -8.87 4.21
C TYR A 127 -4.99 -8.21 5.57
N HIS A 128 -3.75 -7.90 5.91
CA HIS A 128 -3.41 -7.12 7.09
C HIS A 128 -2.80 -5.80 6.64
N ILE A 129 -3.44 -4.70 6.97
CA ILE A 129 -2.98 -3.34 6.63
C ILE A 129 -2.51 -2.68 7.92
N ILE A 130 -1.27 -2.18 7.90
CA ILE A 130 -0.68 -1.40 8.98
C ILE A 130 -0.50 0.01 8.43
N ARG A 131 -1.33 0.97 8.86
CA ARG A 131 -1.25 2.38 8.46
C ARG A 131 -0.56 3.19 9.53
N THR A 132 0.61 3.75 9.23
CA THR A 132 1.32 4.63 10.16
C THR A 132 0.75 6.05 10.11
N PHE A 133 0.82 6.75 11.24
CA PHE A 133 0.34 8.12 11.34
C PHE A 133 1.41 9.12 10.86
N ALA A 134 0.99 10.06 9.99
CA ALA A 134 1.87 11.13 9.51
C ALA A 134 2.14 12.19 10.57
N LYS A 135 1.14 12.47 11.41
CA LYS A 135 1.15 13.57 12.39
C LYS A 135 1.48 13.09 13.81
N ARG A 136 1.58 11.80 14.05
CA ARG A 136 1.74 11.19 15.37
C ARG A 136 2.74 10.04 15.32
N ASP A 137 3.99 10.36 15.56
CA ASP A 137 5.06 9.37 15.56
C ASP A 137 4.80 8.24 16.56
N GLY A 138 4.98 7.03 16.07
CA GLY A 138 4.81 5.82 16.86
C GLY A 138 3.40 5.23 16.80
N LEU A 139 2.38 5.95 16.34
CA LEU A 139 1.04 5.40 16.21
C LEU A 139 0.82 4.72 14.85
N PHE A 140 -0.01 3.69 14.86
CA PHE A 140 -0.50 3.04 13.66
C PHE A 140 -1.91 2.47 13.84
N LEU A 141 -2.68 2.45 12.75
CA LEU A 141 -3.89 1.64 12.64
C LEU A 141 -3.54 0.28 12.05
N TYR A 142 -4.05 -0.77 12.66
CA TYR A 142 -3.95 -2.14 12.17
C TYR A 142 -5.34 -2.63 11.79
N LEU A 143 -5.55 -2.99 10.53
CA LEU A 143 -6.83 -3.48 10.00
C LEU A 143 -6.62 -4.88 9.43
N VAL A 144 -7.49 -5.81 9.84
CA VAL A 144 -7.57 -7.18 9.31
C VAL A 144 -8.82 -7.30 8.45
N LEU A 145 -8.65 -7.81 7.24
CA LEU A 145 -9.71 -7.98 6.26
C LEU A 145 -9.82 -9.44 5.83
N ASP A 146 -11.04 -9.92 5.68
CA ASP A 146 -11.36 -11.13 4.94
C ASP A 146 -11.10 -10.89 3.44
N LYS A 147 -10.11 -11.59 2.89
CA LYS A 147 -9.62 -11.37 1.52
C LYS A 147 -10.70 -11.57 0.44
N PRO A 148 -11.55 -12.61 0.48
CA PRO A 148 -12.64 -12.80 -0.46
C PRO A 148 -13.67 -11.66 -0.50
N LEU A 149 -13.87 -10.96 0.62
CA LEU A 149 -14.90 -9.92 0.75
C LEU A 149 -14.30 -8.51 0.59
N ALA A 150 -13.00 -8.37 0.67
CA ALA A 150 -12.35 -7.07 0.71
C ALA A 150 -12.05 -6.48 -0.67
N ASN A 151 -12.32 -5.19 -0.84
CA ASN A 151 -11.72 -4.38 -1.89
C ASN A 151 -10.48 -3.67 -1.32
N LEU A 152 -9.29 -4.24 -1.59
CA LEU A 152 -8.03 -3.75 -1.02
C LEU A 152 -7.74 -2.28 -1.33
N ALA A 153 -8.02 -1.83 -2.56
CA ALA A 153 -7.77 -0.44 -2.96
C ALA A 153 -8.68 0.52 -2.18
N MET A 154 -9.95 0.17 -2.04
CA MET A 154 -10.90 0.95 -1.27
C MET A 154 -10.58 0.92 0.23
N ALA A 155 -10.16 -0.22 0.76
CA ALA A 155 -9.76 -0.35 2.16
C ALA A 155 -8.55 0.56 2.49
N ARG A 156 -7.50 0.54 1.66
CA ARG A 156 -6.34 1.42 1.83
C ARG A 156 -6.73 2.90 1.76
N PHE A 157 -7.61 3.27 0.82
CA PHE A 157 -8.09 4.65 0.71
C PHE A 157 -8.87 5.08 1.96
N LYS A 158 -9.80 4.24 2.45
CA LYS A 158 -10.59 4.55 3.65
C LYS A 158 -9.70 4.65 4.89
N VAL A 159 -8.76 3.74 5.10
CA VAL A 159 -7.84 3.79 6.25
C VAL A 159 -6.94 5.03 6.20
N ALA A 160 -6.49 5.45 5.01
CA ALA A 160 -5.73 6.68 4.85
C ALA A 160 -6.56 7.93 5.17
N THR A 161 -7.85 7.90 4.85
CA THR A 161 -8.78 8.98 5.22
C THR A 161 -8.97 9.02 6.73
N LEU A 162 -9.22 7.88 7.37
CA LEU A 162 -9.37 7.80 8.82
C LEU A 162 -8.11 8.28 9.58
N GLU A 163 -6.91 7.88 9.11
CA GLU A 163 -5.64 8.34 9.72
C GLU A 163 -5.51 9.86 9.67
N ARG A 164 -5.87 10.46 8.54
CA ARG A 164 -5.77 11.91 8.35
C ARG A 164 -6.77 12.68 9.23
N ASP A 165 -8.00 12.16 9.34
CA ASP A 165 -9.16 12.84 9.93
C ASP A 165 -9.31 12.50 11.43
N LEU A 166 -8.51 11.56 11.97
CA LEU A 166 -8.51 11.18 13.39
C LEU A 166 -7.84 12.28 14.24
N GLU A 167 -8.59 12.79 15.21
CA GLU A 167 -8.09 13.67 16.27
C GLU A 167 -7.69 12.85 17.51
N LEU A 168 -6.42 13.00 17.93
CA LEU A 168 -5.80 12.33 19.09
C LEU A 168 -5.19 13.34 20.05
#